data_d798f15944c2f063edd57277fc65892d
#
_entry.id   d798f15944c2f063edd57277fc65892d
#
_cell.length_a   1.000
_cell.length_b   1.000
_cell.length_c   1.000
_cell.angle_alpha   90.00
_cell.angle_beta   90.00
_cell.angle_gamma   90.00
#
_symmetry.space_group_name_H-M   'P 1'
#
loop_
_entity.id
_entity.type
_entity.pdbx_description
1 polymer ?
#
loop_
_entity_poly.entity_id
_entity_poly.type
_entity_poly.pdbx_seq_one_letter_code
_entity_poly.pdbx_strand_id
1 'polypeptide(L)'
;MMKVKHSQWILAMVIVSLVAVTGYAQNSQPSSKVTAKTANLTLLPETHVTGAWQTLLSNKIKTANQKDLFIHASFEVGLYTDTLVRSKGMVSDTSTAKATVKVRVVLDPGTAAERVVEPGEVVYGRRSQTLSATLEGAIAGCLTIATNIDGSLSIVLDPLCVQPEVVQLILDTMDAASFSFVAVNVPQGVHTVAVQAQIETTGTAQNGTFVATGMIGKGAVTVESVRLIKNPNVEVPDVP
;
A
#
# COMPACT_ATOMS: atom_id res chain seq x y z
N MET A 1 -19.64 22.46 -85.26
CA MET A 1 -18.68 21.54 -84.68
C MET A 1 -18.07 22.14 -83.39
N MET A 2 -18.84 22.23 -82.28
CA MET A 2 -18.38 22.86 -81.05
C MET A 2 -19.25 22.41 -79.83
N LYS A 3 -19.20 21.12 -79.48
CA LYS A 3 -19.93 20.59 -78.32
C LYS A 3 -19.11 19.65 -77.40
N VAL A 4 -17.80 19.48 -77.63
CA VAL A 4 -17.01 18.53 -76.86
C VAL A 4 -16.21 19.11 -75.71
N LYS A 5 -15.97 20.43 -75.65
CA LYS A 5 -15.12 21.05 -74.64
C LYS A 5 -15.76 21.24 -73.25
N HIS A 6 -17.07 21.31 -73.12
CA HIS A 6 -17.72 21.56 -71.83
C HIS A 6 -17.79 20.28 -70.93
N SER A 7 -17.88 19.11 -71.53
CA SER A 7 -17.97 17.82 -70.80
C SER A 7 -16.66 17.46 -70.05
N GLN A 8 -15.50 17.80 -70.63
CA GLN A 8 -14.22 17.50 -70.05
C GLN A 8 -13.91 18.39 -68.81
N TRP A 9 -14.40 19.62 -68.81
CA TRP A 9 -14.20 20.51 -67.67
C TRP A 9 -15.09 20.16 -66.49
N ILE A 10 -16.29 19.66 -66.73
CA ILE A 10 -17.18 19.18 -65.68
C ILE A 10 -16.64 17.92 -65.00
N LEU A 11 -16.05 16.99 -65.79
CA LEU A 11 -15.42 15.76 -65.27
C LEU A 11 -14.18 16.09 -64.46
N ALA A 12 -13.35 17.04 -64.86
CA ALA A 12 -12.18 17.50 -64.11
C ALA A 12 -12.55 18.18 -62.77
N MET A 13 -13.60 18.98 -62.73
CA MET A 13 -14.12 19.61 -61.51
C MET A 13 -14.68 18.62 -60.51
N VAL A 14 -15.37 17.59 -60.96
CA VAL A 14 -15.89 16.51 -60.09
C VAL A 14 -14.78 15.67 -59.49
N ILE A 15 -13.73 15.37 -60.24
CA ILE A 15 -12.58 14.63 -59.72
C ILE A 15 -11.80 15.45 -58.69
N VAL A 16 -11.61 16.75 -58.89
CA VAL A 16 -10.94 17.65 -57.95
C VAL A 16 -11.77 17.80 -56.64
N SER A 17 -13.09 17.84 -56.72
CA SER A 17 -13.92 17.89 -55.51
C SER A 17 -13.97 16.58 -54.72
N LEU A 18 -13.84 15.41 -55.40
CA LEU A 18 -13.78 14.12 -54.69
C LEU A 18 -12.43 13.90 -53.94
N VAL A 19 -11.34 14.45 -54.48
CA VAL A 19 -10.02 14.33 -53.81
C VAL A 19 -9.91 15.27 -52.60
N ALA A 20 -10.62 16.38 -52.60
CA ALA A 20 -10.62 17.34 -51.47
C ALA A 20 -11.39 16.82 -50.24
N VAL A 21 -12.30 15.87 -50.38
CA VAL A 21 -13.11 15.31 -49.24
C VAL A 21 -12.39 14.20 -48.50
N THR A 22 -11.37 13.56 -49.08
CA THR A 22 -10.62 12.47 -48.44
C THR A 22 -9.51 12.97 -47.48
N GLY A 23 -9.25 14.29 -47.41
CA GLY A 23 -8.18 14.89 -46.61
C GLY A 23 -8.51 15.18 -45.13
N TYR A 24 -9.76 15.02 -44.70
CA TYR A 24 -10.17 15.37 -43.35
C TYR A 24 -10.55 14.20 -42.45
N ALA A 25 -10.08 13.00 -42.74
CA ALA A 25 -10.00 11.99 -41.67
C ALA A 25 -8.81 12.35 -40.80
N GLN A 26 -8.89 13.44 -40.07
CA GLN A 26 -8.05 13.60 -38.88
C GLN A 26 -8.41 12.42 -37.97
N ASN A 27 -7.58 11.39 -38.01
CA ASN A 27 -7.52 10.44 -36.91
C ASN A 27 -7.18 11.24 -35.67
N SER A 28 -8.20 11.76 -34.98
CA SER A 28 -8.06 12.31 -33.65
C SER A 28 -7.63 11.16 -32.76
N GLN A 29 -6.34 10.88 -32.72
CA GLN A 29 -5.81 9.96 -31.74
C GLN A 29 -6.12 10.58 -30.36
N PRO A 30 -6.78 9.85 -29.47
CA PRO A 30 -7.07 10.39 -28.16
C PRO A 30 -5.76 10.88 -27.53
N SER A 31 -5.79 12.11 -27.01
CA SER A 31 -4.63 12.76 -26.40
C SER A 31 -4.17 12.04 -25.14
N SER A 32 -5.07 11.27 -24.51
CA SER A 32 -4.79 10.44 -23.34
C SER A 32 -5.28 9.01 -23.56
N LYS A 33 -4.60 8.05 -22.95
CA LYS A 33 -5.01 6.65 -22.88
C LYS A 33 -5.06 6.24 -21.44
N VAL A 34 -6.13 5.56 -21.05
CA VAL A 34 -6.33 5.04 -19.70
C VAL A 34 -6.44 3.53 -19.78
N THR A 35 -5.84 2.84 -18.85
CA THR A 35 -6.05 1.42 -18.61
C THR A 35 -6.23 1.19 -17.13
N ALA A 36 -7.14 0.29 -16.76
CA ALA A 36 -7.42 -0.04 -15.37
C ALA A 36 -7.43 -1.55 -15.19
N LYS A 37 -7.05 -1.99 -14.01
CA LYS A 37 -7.11 -3.40 -13.58
C LYS A 37 -7.47 -3.48 -12.12
N THR A 38 -8.23 -4.50 -11.75
CA THR A 38 -8.63 -4.78 -10.37
C THR A 38 -7.99 -6.09 -9.91
N ALA A 39 -7.77 -6.21 -8.61
CA ALA A 39 -7.34 -7.43 -7.94
C ALA A 39 -8.37 -7.85 -6.90
N ASN A 40 -8.50 -9.15 -6.70
CA ASN A 40 -9.21 -9.73 -5.57
C ASN A 40 -8.31 -9.74 -4.32
N LEU A 41 -8.87 -10.16 -3.19
CA LEU A 41 -8.13 -10.28 -1.93
C LEU A 41 -6.82 -11.07 -2.12
N THR A 42 -5.72 -10.45 -1.77
CA THR A 42 -4.40 -11.07 -1.71
C THR A 42 -3.90 -10.95 -0.28
N LEU A 43 -3.90 -12.06 0.46
CA LEU A 43 -3.25 -12.12 1.75
C LEU A 43 -1.76 -12.31 1.51
N LEU A 44 -0.94 -11.40 2.00
CA LEU A 44 0.49 -11.59 2.05
C LEU A 44 0.83 -12.40 3.31
N PRO A 45 1.69 -13.42 3.22
CA PRO A 45 1.99 -14.29 4.36
C PRO A 45 2.60 -13.48 5.51
N GLU A 46 2.30 -13.93 6.74
CA GLU A 46 2.96 -13.43 7.93
C GLU A 46 4.46 -13.66 7.82
N THR A 47 5.20 -12.58 7.92
CA THR A 47 6.65 -12.66 8.11
C THR A 47 7.02 -11.78 9.29
N HIS A 48 7.62 -12.36 10.33
CA HIS A 48 8.20 -11.60 11.46
C HIS A 48 9.47 -10.84 11.05
N VAL A 49 9.69 -10.71 9.76
CA VAL A 49 10.85 -10.09 9.13
C VAL A 49 10.34 -9.24 7.97
N THR A 50 11.06 -8.19 7.62
CA THR A 50 10.80 -7.43 6.39
C THR A 50 10.65 -8.38 5.20
N GLY A 51 9.43 -8.54 4.72
CA GLY A 51 9.10 -9.42 3.59
C GLY A 51 9.71 -8.91 2.29
N ALA A 52 9.85 -9.80 1.31
CA ALA A 52 10.22 -9.39 -0.05
C ALA A 52 9.08 -8.60 -0.71
N TRP A 53 9.43 -7.72 -1.67
CA TRP A 53 8.44 -7.07 -2.52
C TRP A 53 7.69 -8.10 -3.36
N GLN A 54 6.37 -8.09 -3.28
CA GLN A 54 5.50 -8.98 -4.04
C GLN A 54 4.63 -8.17 -5.00
N THR A 55 4.51 -8.64 -6.24
CA THR A 55 3.61 -8.01 -7.21
C THR A 55 2.17 -8.38 -6.92
N LEU A 56 1.36 -7.39 -6.59
CA LEU A 56 -0.08 -7.53 -6.36
C LEU A 56 -0.86 -7.53 -7.67
N LEU A 57 -0.49 -6.61 -8.53
CA LEU A 57 -1.25 -6.28 -9.73
C LEU A 57 -0.32 -5.72 -10.79
N SER A 58 -0.51 -6.13 -12.04
CA SER A 58 0.21 -5.54 -13.16
C SER A 58 -0.75 -5.19 -14.30
N ASN A 59 -0.49 -4.07 -14.95
CA ASN A 59 -1.26 -3.59 -16.09
C ASN A 59 -0.32 -3.16 -17.22
N LYS A 60 -0.81 -3.15 -18.45
CA LYS A 60 -0.03 -2.74 -19.63
C LYS A 60 -0.62 -1.48 -20.26
N ILE A 61 0.26 -0.57 -20.65
CA ILE A 61 -0.09 0.63 -21.40
C ILE A 61 0.83 0.79 -22.61
N LYS A 62 0.29 1.24 -23.75
CA LYS A 62 1.07 1.55 -24.95
C LYS A 62 1.20 3.05 -25.11
N THR A 63 2.43 3.56 -25.11
CA THR A 63 2.76 4.96 -25.44
C THR A 63 3.10 5.07 -26.92
N ALA A 64 2.49 6.03 -27.65
CA ALA A 64 2.75 6.25 -29.07
C ALA A 64 4.03 7.04 -29.32
N ASN A 65 4.44 7.85 -28.36
CA ASN A 65 5.66 8.66 -28.29
C ASN A 65 6.05 8.80 -26.82
N GLN A 66 7.12 9.56 -26.54
CA GLN A 66 7.49 9.87 -25.16
C GLN A 66 6.33 10.56 -24.42
N LYS A 67 5.92 9.99 -23.30
CA LYS A 67 4.82 10.44 -22.44
C LYS A 67 5.22 10.35 -20.98
N ASP A 68 4.42 10.99 -20.16
CA ASP A 68 4.42 10.76 -18.72
C ASP A 68 3.24 9.85 -18.38
N LEU A 69 3.36 9.05 -17.32
CA LEU A 69 2.27 8.21 -16.83
C LEU A 69 1.85 8.71 -15.46
N PHE A 70 0.54 8.89 -15.30
CA PHE A 70 -0.10 9.08 -14.01
C PHE A 70 -0.71 7.74 -13.59
N ILE A 71 -0.33 7.26 -12.43
CA ILE A 71 -0.68 5.93 -11.95
C ILE A 71 -1.35 6.08 -10.59
N HIS A 72 -2.60 5.66 -10.51
CA HIS A 72 -3.35 5.67 -9.26
C HIS A 72 -3.53 4.24 -8.77
N ALA A 73 -3.06 3.94 -7.56
CA ALA A 73 -3.17 2.64 -6.92
C ALA A 73 -4.02 2.77 -5.66
N SER A 74 -5.03 1.91 -5.51
CA SER A 74 -5.93 1.88 -4.37
C SER A 74 -6.11 0.45 -3.89
N PHE A 75 -5.97 0.20 -2.58
CA PHE A 75 -6.09 -1.13 -1.98
C PHE A 75 -6.73 -1.06 -0.59
N GLU A 76 -7.46 -2.11 -0.25
CA GLU A 76 -7.80 -2.40 1.13
C GLU A 76 -6.55 -2.88 1.87
N VAL A 77 -6.30 -2.34 3.06
CA VAL A 77 -5.16 -2.66 3.92
C VAL A 77 -5.66 -3.05 5.29
N GLY A 78 -5.28 -4.23 5.74
CA GLY A 78 -5.57 -4.72 7.09
C GLY A 78 -4.31 -4.70 7.95
N LEU A 79 -4.46 -4.32 9.23
CA LEU A 79 -3.41 -4.35 10.23
C LEU A 79 -3.95 -5.00 11.50
N TYR A 80 -3.30 -6.08 11.93
CA TYR A 80 -3.59 -6.78 13.17
C TYR A 80 -2.38 -6.68 14.10
N THR A 81 -2.64 -6.36 15.36
CA THR A 81 -1.65 -6.38 16.44
C THR A 81 -2.26 -6.96 17.69
N ASP A 82 -1.52 -7.87 18.34
CA ASP A 82 -1.84 -8.46 19.61
C ASP A 82 -0.63 -8.30 20.53
N THR A 83 -0.82 -7.74 21.69
CA THR A 83 0.20 -7.58 22.74
C THR A 83 -0.34 -8.11 24.05
N LEU A 84 0.44 -8.98 24.70
CA LEU A 84 0.14 -9.56 25.97
C LEU A 84 1.29 -9.29 26.94
N VAL A 85 0.99 -8.83 28.13
CA VAL A 85 1.92 -8.64 29.25
C VAL A 85 1.54 -9.55 30.40
N ARG A 86 2.55 -10.02 31.14
CA ARG A 86 2.41 -10.83 32.36
C ARG A 86 3.22 -10.20 33.47
N SER A 87 2.56 -9.79 34.53
CA SER A 87 3.22 -9.12 35.66
C SER A 87 2.78 -9.69 36.99
N LYS A 88 3.73 -9.76 37.95
CA LYS A 88 3.50 -10.07 39.35
C LYS A 88 4.54 -9.39 40.22
N GLY A 89 4.22 -9.19 41.50
CA GLY A 89 5.13 -8.60 42.50
C GLY A 89 5.55 -7.17 42.16
N MET A 90 4.65 -6.38 41.54
CA MET A 90 4.91 -5.01 41.10
C MET A 90 6.06 -4.85 40.14
N VAL A 91 6.40 -5.90 39.39
CA VAL A 91 7.41 -5.85 38.30
C VAL A 91 6.73 -5.42 37.04
N SER A 92 7.23 -4.37 36.41
CA SER A 92 6.71 -3.92 35.12
C SER A 92 7.02 -4.92 34.02
N ASP A 93 6.03 -5.20 33.17
CA ASP A 93 6.20 -5.95 31.91
C ASP A 93 5.73 -5.11 30.75
N THR A 94 6.41 -5.23 29.60
CA THR A 94 6.09 -4.45 28.40
C THR A 94 6.15 -5.34 27.18
N SER A 95 5.14 -5.22 26.32
CA SER A 95 5.05 -5.86 25.02
C SER A 95 4.78 -4.81 23.93
N THR A 96 5.45 -4.92 22.80
CA THR A 96 5.26 -4.07 21.63
C THR A 96 4.98 -4.89 20.40
N ALA A 97 4.09 -4.41 19.53
CA ALA A 97 3.81 -4.99 18.21
C ALA A 97 3.70 -3.88 17.18
N LYS A 98 4.31 -4.06 16.02
CA LYS A 98 4.26 -3.11 14.91
C LYS A 98 4.06 -3.85 13.60
N ALA A 99 3.07 -3.41 12.83
CA ALA A 99 2.81 -3.83 11.46
C ALA A 99 2.87 -2.62 10.52
N THR A 100 3.48 -2.78 9.36
CA THR A 100 3.56 -1.75 8.32
C THR A 100 3.33 -2.40 6.96
N VAL A 101 2.46 -1.82 6.16
CA VAL A 101 2.23 -2.17 4.76
C VAL A 101 2.77 -1.05 3.89
N LYS A 102 3.71 -1.39 3.02
CA LYS A 102 4.30 -0.48 2.05
C LYS A 102 3.89 -0.87 0.64
N VAL A 103 3.73 0.12 -0.22
CA VAL A 103 3.43 -0.07 -1.64
C VAL A 103 4.39 0.75 -2.48
N ARG A 104 4.79 0.22 -3.62
CA ARG A 104 5.53 0.94 -4.67
C ARG A 104 5.01 0.55 -6.04
N VAL A 105 5.30 1.36 -7.02
CA VAL A 105 5.03 1.06 -8.42
C VAL A 105 6.36 0.87 -9.16
N VAL A 106 6.42 -0.17 -9.98
CA VAL A 106 7.59 -0.48 -10.81
C VAL A 106 7.17 -0.48 -12.27
N LEU A 107 7.90 0.25 -13.08
CA LEU A 107 7.76 0.26 -14.53
C LEU A 107 8.68 -0.79 -15.14
N ASP A 108 8.15 -1.59 -16.06
CA ASP A 108 8.85 -2.64 -16.82
C ASP A 108 9.66 -3.64 -15.96
N PRO A 109 9.04 -4.24 -14.91
CA PRO A 109 9.72 -5.13 -14.00
C PRO A 109 10.34 -6.33 -14.73
N GLY A 110 11.56 -6.73 -14.30
CA GLY A 110 12.32 -7.84 -14.87
C GLY A 110 13.00 -7.53 -16.19
N THR A 111 13.04 -6.28 -16.62
CA THR A 111 13.72 -5.85 -17.85
C THR A 111 14.90 -4.93 -17.54
N ALA A 112 15.76 -4.67 -18.54
CA ALA A 112 16.84 -3.68 -18.41
C ALA A 112 16.33 -2.23 -18.21
N ALA A 113 15.04 -1.97 -18.50
CA ALA A 113 14.39 -0.68 -18.32
C ALA A 113 13.61 -0.58 -16.99
N GLU A 114 13.74 -1.57 -16.13
CA GLU A 114 13.07 -1.58 -14.83
C GLU A 114 13.44 -0.34 -14.00
N ARG A 115 12.42 0.34 -13.49
CA ARG A 115 12.61 1.43 -12.54
C ARG A 115 11.45 1.57 -11.59
N VAL A 116 11.74 1.97 -10.36
CA VAL A 116 10.73 2.39 -9.39
C VAL A 116 10.20 3.76 -9.82
N VAL A 117 8.89 3.91 -9.73
CA VAL A 117 8.16 5.13 -10.12
C VAL A 117 8.07 6.07 -8.93
N GLU A 118 8.20 7.37 -9.18
CA GLU A 118 8.09 8.39 -8.12
C GLU A 118 6.69 8.42 -7.45
N PRO A 119 6.65 8.66 -6.13
CA PRO A 119 7.72 9.04 -5.22
C PRO A 119 8.51 7.87 -4.61
N GLY A 120 8.46 6.69 -5.17
CA GLY A 120 9.12 5.51 -4.65
C GLY A 120 8.19 4.67 -3.77
N GLU A 121 8.66 4.22 -2.61
CA GLU A 121 7.84 3.47 -1.68
C GLU A 121 7.01 4.40 -0.78
N VAL A 122 5.75 4.05 -0.57
CA VAL A 122 4.83 4.76 0.31
C VAL A 122 4.22 3.82 1.34
N VAL A 123 3.93 4.33 2.53
CA VAL A 123 3.27 3.57 3.59
C VAL A 123 1.76 3.69 3.40
N TYR A 124 1.10 2.58 3.09
CA TYR A 124 -0.36 2.50 2.99
C TYR A 124 -1.04 2.31 4.33
N GLY A 125 -0.37 1.61 5.24
CA GLY A 125 -0.87 1.43 6.59
C GLY A 125 0.26 1.13 7.56
N ARG A 126 0.16 1.69 8.76
CA ARG A 126 1.10 1.41 9.85
C ARG A 126 0.38 1.44 11.18
N ARG A 127 0.65 0.43 12.01
CA ARG A 127 0.23 0.39 13.38
C ARG A 127 1.42 0.07 14.27
N SER A 128 1.53 0.80 15.38
CA SER A 128 2.46 0.50 16.45
C SER A 128 1.66 0.51 17.75
N GLN A 129 1.76 -0.58 18.50
CA GLN A 129 1.06 -0.79 19.76
C GLN A 129 2.10 -1.12 20.82
N THR A 130 1.98 -0.48 21.97
CA THR A 130 2.77 -0.78 23.16
C THR A 130 1.82 -0.98 24.32
N LEU A 131 1.94 -2.10 24.99
CA LEU A 131 1.23 -2.42 26.22
C LEU A 131 2.25 -2.56 27.33
N SER A 132 2.03 -1.85 28.44
CA SER A 132 2.87 -1.92 29.63
C SER A 132 1.98 -2.03 30.85
N ALA A 133 2.29 -2.93 31.77
CA ALA A 133 1.55 -3.11 33.01
C ALA A 133 2.49 -3.44 34.18
N THR A 134 2.12 -2.96 35.34
CA THR A 134 2.76 -3.26 36.62
C THR A 134 1.68 -3.78 37.55
N LEU A 135 1.67 -5.06 37.87
CA LEU A 135 0.60 -5.76 38.59
C LEU A 135 1.16 -6.49 39.81
N GLU A 136 0.35 -6.61 40.84
CA GLU A 136 0.76 -7.34 42.05
C GLU A 136 0.79 -8.85 41.86
N GLY A 137 -0.11 -9.38 41.05
CA GLY A 137 -0.34 -10.80 40.85
C GLY A 137 -1.52 -11.33 41.66
N ALA A 138 -2.07 -12.43 41.21
CA ALA A 138 -3.19 -13.10 41.88
C ALA A 138 -2.71 -13.89 43.09
N ILE A 139 -3.20 -13.49 44.25
CA ILE A 139 -2.83 -14.06 45.57
C ILE A 139 -3.84 -15.10 46.08
N ALA A 140 -4.87 -15.40 45.29
CA ALA A 140 -5.90 -16.36 45.67
C ALA A 140 -5.32 -17.72 46.01
N GLY A 141 -5.55 -18.19 47.22
CA GLY A 141 -5.03 -19.46 47.71
C GLY A 141 -3.58 -19.45 48.22
N CYS A 142 -2.89 -18.29 48.15
CA CYS A 142 -1.51 -18.14 48.62
C CYS A 142 -1.37 -17.68 50.07
N LEU A 143 -2.49 -17.44 50.72
CA LEU A 143 -2.52 -17.07 52.13
C LEU A 143 -2.61 -18.28 53.01
N THR A 144 -1.66 -18.42 53.95
CA THR A 144 -1.65 -19.49 54.98
C THR A 144 -1.72 -18.87 56.36
N ILE A 145 -2.35 -19.57 57.29
CA ILE A 145 -2.37 -19.20 58.70
C ILE A 145 -1.17 -19.86 59.37
N ALA A 146 -0.27 -19.05 59.89
CA ALA A 146 0.86 -19.54 60.71
C ALA A 146 0.62 -19.23 62.17
N THR A 147 0.94 -20.15 63.04
CA THR A 147 0.92 -19.96 64.51
C THR A 147 2.30 -19.51 64.95
N ASN A 148 2.37 -18.33 65.54
CA ASN A 148 3.61 -17.77 66.07
C ASN A 148 4.02 -18.48 67.38
N ILE A 149 5.27 -18.29 67.83
CA ILE A 149 5.83 -18.90 69.02
C ILE A 149 5.07 -18.48 70.29
N ASP A 150 4.42 -17.31 70.30
CA ASP A 150 3.60 -16.78 71.35
C ASP A 150 2.14 -17.29 71.35
N GLY A 151 1.81 -18.17 70.41
CA GLY A 151 0.47 -18.72 70.22
C GLY A 151 -0.47 -17.81 69.41
N SER A 152 -0.02 -16.64 68.99
CA SER A 152 -0.81 -15.76 68.10
C SER A 152 -0.87 -16.33 66.66
N LEU A 153 -1.97 -16.00 65.95
CA LEU A 153 -2.15 -16.38 64.56
C LEU A 153 -1.75 -15.21 63.64
N SER A 154 -0.94 -15.49 62.61
CA SER A 154 -0.60 -14.55 61.59
C SER A 154 -0.97 -15.11 60.19
N ILE A 155 -1.38 -14.22 59.30
CA ILE A 155 -1.59 -14.54 57.88
C ILE A 155 -0.28 -14.32 57.17
N VAL A 156 0.23 -15.37 56.54
CA VAL A 156 1.49 -15.35 55.79
C VAL A 156 1.19 -15.55 54.28
N LEU A 157 1.71 -14.69 53.49
CA LEU A 157 1.68 -14.83 52.01
C LEU A 157 2.88 -15.66 51.55
N ASP A 158 2.61 -16.76 50.84
CA ASP A 158 3.65 -17.48 50.12
C ASP A 158 3.96 -16.77 48.79
N PRO A 159 5.10 -16.08 48.64
CA PRO A 159 5.42 -15.32 47.43
C PRO A 159 5.66 -16.22 46.21
N LEU A 160 5.95 -17.52 46.41
CA LEU A 160 6.18 -18.51 45.34
C LEU A 160 4.84 -18.97 44.74
N CYS A 161 3.76 -18.87 45.47
CA CYS A 161 2.40 -19.20 45.04
C CYS A 161 1.75 -18.15 44.17
N VAL A 162 2.18 -16.87 44.29
CA VAL A 162 1.57 -15.75 43.54
C VAL A 162 1.67 -15.96 42.03
N GLN A 163 0.51 -15.99 41.38
CA GLN A 163 0.43 -16.16 39.92
C GLN A 163 0.49 -14.81 39.23
N PRO A 164 1.13 -14.74 38.03
CA PRO A 164 1.13 -13.50 37.25
C PRO A 164 -0.27 -13.17 36.72
N GLU A 165 -0.64 -11.93 36.80
CA GLU A 165 -1.81 -11.41 36.11
C GLU A 165 -1.46 -11.10 34.66
N VAL A 166 -2.46 -11.24 33.79
CA VAL A 166 -2.30 -11.13 32.34
C VAL A 166 -3.21 -10.01 31.84
N VAL A 167 -2.64 -9.12 31.04
CA VAL A 167 -3.39 -8.13 30.27
C VAL A 167 -3.06 -8.31 28.79
N GLN A 168 -4.10 -8.38 27.97
CA GLN A 168 -3.98 -8.54 26.52
C GLN A 168 -4.72 -7.43 25.81
N LEU A 169 -4.12 -6.89 24.76
CA LEU A 169 -4.73 -5.88 23.89
C LEU A 169 -4.62 -6.34 22.45
N ILE A 170 -5.78 -6.56 21.82
CA ILE A 170 -5.93 -6.94 20.42
C ILE A 170 -6.53 -5.77 19.67
N LEU A 171 -5.88 -5.38 18.56
CA LEU A 171 -6.40 -4.37 17.65
C LEU A 171 -6.39 -4.91 16.23
N ASP A 172 -7.55 -4.86 15.59
CA ASP A 172 -7.75 -5.19 14.20
C ASP A 172 -8.38 -4.00 13.47
N THR A 173 -7.83 -3.67 12.30
CA THR A 173 -8.39 -2.62 11.43
C THR A 173 -8.24 -3.02 9.99
N MET A 174 -9.25 -2.65 9.20
CA MET A 174 -9.20 -2.66 7.75
C MET A 174 -9.62 -1.28 7.25
N ASP A 175 -8.86 -0.74 6.32
CA ASP A 175 -9.09 0.58 5.74
C ASP A 175 -8.75 0.56 4.25
N ALA A 176 -9.23 1.54 3.50
CA ALA A 176 -8.89 1.74 2.10
C ALA A 176 -7.85 2.85 1.97
N ALA A 177 -6.71 2.52 1.39
CA ALA A 177 -5.63 3.46 1.12
C ALA A 177 -5.42 3.64 -0.38
N SER A 178 -5.11 4.86 -0.79
CA SER A 178 -4.79 5.17 -2.18
C SER A 178 -3.66 6.17 -2.29
N PHE A 179 -2.88 6.06 -3.36
CA PHE A 179 -1.81 6.99 -3.67
C PHE A 179 -1.61 7.12 -5.17
N SER A 180 -1.10 8.28 -5.58
CA SER A 180 -0.79 8.58 -6.98
C SER A 180 0.71 8.58 -7.21
N PHE A 181 1.14 7.90 -8.27
CA PHE A 181 2.53 7.79 -8.68
C PHE A 181 2.71 8.41 -10.06
N VAL A 182 3.91 8.89 -10.37
CA VAL A 182 4.21 9.56 -11.62
C VAL A 182 5.48 8.99 -12.25
N ALA A 183 5.35 8.43 -13.45
CA ALA A 183 6.51 8.03 -14.26
C ALA A 183 6.73 9.07 -15.35
N VAL A 184 7.84 9.80 -15.28
CA VAL A 184 8.18 10.83 -16.27
C VAL A 184 9.03 10.26 -17.41
N ASN A 185 8.92 10.86 -18.61
CA ASN A 185 9.75 10.56 -19.76
C ASN A 185 9.72 9.06 -20.17
N VAL A 186 8.55 8.45 -20.13
CA VAL A 186 8.36 7.07 -20.57
C VAL A 186 8.49 7.01 -22.10
N PRO A 187 9.40 6.21 -22.67
CA PRO A 187 9.64 6.18 -24.11
C PRO A 187 8.44 5.61 -24.87
N GLN A 188 8.52 5.65 -26.19
CA GLN A 188 7.55 4.95 -27.05
C GLN A 188 7.64 3.44 -26.84
N GLY A 189 6.50 2.77 -26.65
CA GLY A 189 6.49 1.31 -26.51
C GLY A 189 5.28 0.78 -25.77
N VAL A 190 5.34 -0.50 -25.47
CA VAL A 190 4.41 -1.16 -24.56
C VAL A 190 5.12 -1.33 -23.22
N HIS A 191 4.55 -0.74 -22.19
CA HIS A 191 5.11 -0.74 -20.83
C HIS A 191 4.25 -1.57 -19.91
N THR A 192 4.88 -2.26 -18.98
CA THR A 192 4.21 -2.97 -17.88
C THR A 192 4.35 -2.12 -16.62
N VAL A 193 3.21 -1.80 -16.00
CA VAL A 193 3.15 -1.12 -14.71
C VAL A 193 2.76 -2.15 -13.66
N ALA A 194 3.65 -2.43 -12.73
CA ALA A 194 3.41 -3.37 -11.63
C ALA A 194 3.31 -2.63 -10.30
N VAL A 195 2.23 -2.90 -9.56
CA VAL A 195 2.09 -2.47 -8.18
C VAL A 195 2.62 -3.58 -7.29
N GLN A 196 3.58 -3.26 -6.45
CA GLN A 196 4.20 -4.18 -5.52
C GLN A 196 3.96 -3.73 -4.09
N ALA A 197 3.81 -4.71 -3.19
CA ALA A 197 3.70 -4.45 -1.77
C ALA A 197 4.74 -5.23 -0.96
N GLN A 198 5.01 -4.71 0.23
CA GLN A 198 5.88 -5.30 1.22
C GLN A 198 5.22 -5.14 2.59
N ILE A 199 5.26 -6.19 3.39
CA ILE A 199 4.83 -6.16 4.78
C ILE A 199 6.06 -6.26 5.68
N GLU A 200 6.11 -5.37 6.67
CA GLU A 200 7.11 -5.37 7.72
C GLU A 200 6.41 -5.55 9.07
N THR A 201 6.82 -6.53 9.83
CA THR A 201 6.32 -6.76 11.19
C THR A 201 7.48 -6.84 12.16
N THR A 202 7.36 -6.15 13.29
CA THR A 202 8.35 -6.17 14.37
C THR A 202 7.65 -6.12 15.71
N GLY A 203 8.33 -6.57 16.76
CA GLY A 203 7.84 -6.46 18.13
C GLY A 203 8.87 -6.94 19.12
N THR A 204 8.56 -6.72 20.40
CA THR A 204 9.33 -7.20 21.54
C THR A 204 8.38 -7.54 22.68
N ALA A 205 8.72 -8.51 23.51
CA ALA A 205 8.02 -8.80 24.76
C ALA A 205 9.06 -9.22 25.80
N GLN A 206 8.86 -8.81 27.06
CA GLN A 206 9.72 -9.22 28.18
C GLN A 206 9.26 -10.56 28.75
N ASN A 207 8.05 -10.62 29.34
CA ASN A 207 7.46 -11.83 29.91
C ASN A 207 6.14 -12.21 29.21
N GLY A 208 5.68 -11.41 28.28
CA GLY A 208 4.47 -11.61 27.52
C GLY A 208 4.71 -12.18 26.12
N THR A 209 3.80 -11.85 25.21
CA THR A 209 3.88 -12.22 23.78
C THR A 209 3.43 -11.07 22.92
N PHE A 210 3.80 -11.12 21.64
CA PHE A 210 3.24 -10.22 20.63
C PHE A 210 2.96 -10.96 19.33
N VAL A 211 1.97 -10.47 18.58
CA VAL A 211 1.71 -10.83 17.19
C VAL A 211 1.48 -9.54 16.41
N ALA A 212 2.06 -9.47 15.21
CA ALA A 212 1.80 -8.38 14.28
C ALA A 212 1.64 -8.95 12.88
N THR A 213 0.58 -8.57 12.18
CA THR A 213 0.26 -9.02 10.84
C THR A 213 -0.22 -7.86 10.00
N GLY A 214 0.24 -7.80 8.77
CA GLY A 214 -0.30 -6.91 7.74
C GLY A 214 -0.95 -7.72 6.62
N MET A 215 -1.97 -7.16 5.98
CA MET A 215 -2.65 -7.78 4.85
C MET A 215 -3.06 -6.73 3.83
N ILE A 216 -3.14 -7.15 2.56
CA ILE A 216 -3.67 -6.36 1.47
C ILE A 216 -4.83 -7.10 0.86
N GLY A 217 -5.94 -6.40 0.73
CA GLY A 217 -7.18 -6.91 0.17
C GLY A 217 -7.40 -6.48 -1.28
N LYS A 218 -8.67 -6.29 -1.61
CA LYS A 218 -9.10 -5.85 -2.93
C LYS A 218 -8.48 -4.53 -3.32
N GLY A 219 -8.21 -4.36 -4.61
CA GLY A 219 -7.66 -3.11 -5.08
C GLY A 219 -7.79 -2.91 -6.57
N ALA A 220 -7.39 -1.74 -7.00
CA ALA A 220 -7.37 -1.32 -8.40
C ALA A 220 -6.12 -0.50 -8.71
N VAL A 221 -5.64 -0.61 -9.93
CA VAL A 221 -4.68 0.31 -10.51
C VAL A 221 -5.24 0.92 -11.77
N THR A 222 -5.15 2.23 -11.87
CA THR A 222 -5.43 2.99 -13.10
C THR A 222 -4.14 3.60 -13.59
N VAL A 223 -3.88 3.46 -14.87
CA VAL A 223 -2.70 4.02 -15.54
C VAL A 223 -3.17 4.90 -16.68
N GLU A 224 -2.78 6.15 -16.66
CA GLU A 224 -3.12 7.16 -17.66
C GLU A 224 -1.87 7.72 -18.30
N SER A 225 -1.83 7.78 -19.64
CA SER A 225 -0.77 8.46 -20.35
C SER A 225 -1.09 9.94 -20.50
N VAL A 226 -0.25 10.78 -19.93
CA VAL A 226 -0.42 12.24 -19.85
C VAL A 226 0.80 12.95 -20.40
N ARG A 227 0.72 14.26 -20.50
CA ARG A 227 1.87 15.13 -20.67
C ARG A 227 1.89 16.11 -19.50
N LEU A 228 2.82 15.94 -18.59
CA LEU A 228 2.99 16.86 -17.48
C LEU A 228 3.55 18.20 -17.98
N ILE A 229 2.99 19.28 -17.50
CA ILE A 229 3.53 20.62 -17.73
C ILE A 229 4.70 20.78 -16.77
N LYS A 230 5.91 20.75 -17.33
CA LYS A 230 7.14 21.01 -16.57
C LYS A 230 7.37 22.53 -16.59
N ASN A 231 6.73 23.26 -15.69
CA ASN A 231 7.00 24.68 -15.53
C ASN A 231 7.97 24.88 -14.36
N PRO A 232 9.23 25.27 -14.61
CA PRO A 232 10.21 25.52 -13.55
C PRO A 232 9.88 26.74 -12.67
N ASN A 233 8.86 27.52 -13.03
CA ASN A 233 8.48 28.77 -12.36
C ASN A 233 7.18 28.66 -11.55
N VAL A 234 6.67 27.44 -11.28
CA VAL A 234 5.63 27.30 -10.27
C VAL A 234 6.29 27.34 -8.91
N GLU A 235 6.38 28.52 -8.33
CA GLU A 235 6.67 28.69 -6.91
C GLU A 235 5.56 27.98 -6.14
N VAL A 236 5.90 26.91 -5.46
CA VAL A 236 5.01 26.31 -4.47
C VAL A 236 4.97 27.31 -3.31
N PRO A 237 3.82 27.93 -3.00
CA PRO A 237 3.76 28.81 -1.85
C PRO A 237 4.14 27.99 -0.60
N ASP A 238 5.08 28.53 0.17
CA ASP A 238 5.42 27.96 1.47
C ASP A 238 4.12 27.89 2.29
N VAL A 239 3.71 26.67 2.58
CA VAL A 239 2.56 26.43 3.48
C VAL A 239 3.05 26.75 4.89
N PRO A 240 2.43 27.70 5.60
CA PRO A 240 2.84 28.11 6.93
C PRO A 240 2.70 26.99 7.97
#